data_c676be1072d340bea562d89e6d0c1ed7
#
_entry.id   c676be1072d340bea562d89e6d0c1ed7
#
_cell.length_a   1.000
_cell.length_b   1.000
_cell.length_c   1.000
_cell.angle_alpha   90.00
_cell.angle_beta   90.00
_cell.angle_gamma   90.00
#
_symmetry.space_group_name_H-M   'P 1'
#
loop_
_entity.id
_entity.type
_entity.pdbx_description
1 polymer ?
#
loop_
_entity_poly.entity_id
_entity_poly.type
_entity_poly.pdbx_seq_one_letter_code
_entity_poly.pdbx_strand_id
1 'polypeptide(L)'
;PQCHLIHEVDVASHPPIPTFELGKTIFGSYDKAAENLAHQSQKLDLFRNSQLCVTCHDSLPQTPQTAKDLPGWLGDWKASQAETSGKPCQACHMPEAVDESANGEKIRKVANHSFPGRFGKVRADAVELDFSTTVNGATSQVDVSIKSLVPHNLPMPHPGWSRIVVDLSIKGKNLKTVYNEQRFYQRVFGGGDGKETVFDFEAKKVLQDTLLQPEETRKEVFTFPTPKDAPSMDVIVTLTYAPVHGPQDFLKEVEQDAPLGQKDRAFQIVEIAQKKTNVLLKKK
;
A
#
# COMPACT_ATOMS: atom_id res chain seq x y z
N PRO A 1 6.67 18.72 11.45
CA PRO A 1 7.40 19.02 12.69
C PRO A 1 6.95 18.19 13.89
N GLN A 2 5.70 17.71 13.95
CA GLN A 2 5.17 16.95 15.12
C GLN A 2 5.98 15.69 15.44
N CYS A 3 6.40 14.91 14.44
CA CYS A 3 7.22 13.72 14.67
C CYS A 3 8.48 14.03 15.48
N HIS A 4 9.09 15.18 15.26
CA HIS A 4 10.32 15.60 15.92
C HIS A 4 10.13 16.07 17.37
N LEU A 5 8.92 16.01 17.91
CA LEU A 5 8.61 16.21 19.32
C LEU A 5 8.39 14.86 20.04
N ILE A 6 8.36 13.75 19.33
CA ILE A 6 8.20 12.43 19.94
C ILE A 6 9.52 12.00 20.55
N HIS A 7 9.49 11.79 21.86
CA HIS A 7 10.63 11.40 22.67
C HIS A 7 10.65 9.88 22.91
N GLU A 8 9.49 9.26 23.09
CA GLU A 8 9.34 7.85 23.38
C GLU A 8 8.06 7.31 22.75
N VAL A 9 7.99 6.00 22.55
CA VAL A 9 6.79 5.28 22.09
C VAL A 9 6.58 4.04 22.95
N ASP A 10 5.45 3.98 23.64
CA ASP A 10 5.00 2.76 24.27
C ASP A 10 4.33 1.85 23.24
N VAL A 11 5.08 0.85 22.76
CA VAL A 11 4.60 -0.15 21.81
C VAL A 11 3.91 -1.35 22.48
N ALA A 12 3.89 -1.40 23.81
CA ALA A 12 3.12 -2.42 24.54
C ALA A 12 1.64 -2.03 24.64
N SER A 13 1.35 -0.75 24.57
CA SER A 13 -0.01 -0.23 24.42
C SER A 13 -0.55 -0.48 23.02
N HIS A 14 -1.86 -0.62 22.91
CA HIS A 14 -2.52 -0.79 21.63
C HIS A 14 -3.74 0.14 21.53
N PRO A 15 -3.72 1.19 20.66
CA PRO A 15 -2.64 1.56 19.75
C PRO A 15 -1.37 2.00 20.49
N PRO A 16 -0.19 1.97 19.84
CA PRO A 16 1.05 2.49 20.40
C PRO A 16 0.93 3.97 20.80
N ILE A 17 1.42 4.32 21.98
CA ILE A 17 1.23 5.66 22.56
C ILE A 17 2.55 6.44 22.46
N PRO A 18 2.58 7.58 21.72
CA PRO A 18 3.73 8.46 21.70
C PRO A 18 3.76 9.38 22.93
N THR A 19 4.93 9.55 23.50
CA THR A 19 5.21 10.60 24.48
C THR A 19 5.83 11.80 23.78
N PHE A 20 5.24 12.98 23.94
CA PHE A 20 5.72 14.23 23.35
C PHE A 20 6.47 15.04 24.38
N GLU A 21 7.64 15.57 24.02
CA GLU A 21 8.33 16.58 24.81
C GLU A 21 8.01 17.97 24.27
N LEU A 22 7.23 18.72 25.02
CA LEU A 22 6.83 20.09 24.69
C LEU A 22 7.84 21.08 25.28
N GLY A 23 9.00 21.17 24.66
CA GLY A 23 10.09 22.02 25.13
C GLY A 23 10.83 22.70 23.99
N LYS A 24 12.08 23.06 24.28
CA LYS A 24 12.99 23.63 23.27
C LYS A 24 13.80 22.56 22.52
N THR A 25 13.60 21.27 22.84
CA THR A 25 14.36 20.18 22.23
C THR A 25 13.62 19.65 21.00
N ILE A 26 14.31 19.54 19.89
CA ILE A 26 13.87 18.87 18.66
C ILE A 26 14.66 17.59 18.53
N PHE A 27 13.96 16.46 18.40
CA PHE A 27 14.59 15.14 18.27
C PHE A 27 14.79 14.77 16.80
N GLY A 28 15.78 13.93 16.53
CA GLY A 28 16.08 13.48 15.17
C GLY A 28 17.12 12.37 15.13
N SER A 29 17.54 11.98 13.93
CA SER A 29 18.52 10.91 13.72
C SER A 29 19.99 11.37 13.82
N TYR A 30 20.25 12.65 14.04
CA TYR A 30 21.59 13.24 14.06
C TYR A 30 21.83 14.03 15.34
N ASP A 31 23.05 13.96 15.88
CA ASP A 31 23.49 14.84 16.95
C ASP A 31 23.74 16.25 16.40
N LYS A 32 23.40 17.26 17.20
CA LYS A 32 23.66 18.68 16.89
C LYS A 32 23.21 19.06 15.47
N ALA A 33 22.05 18.57 15.08
CA ALA A 33 21.55 18.75 13.71
C ALA A 33 21.25 20.22 13.40
N ALA A 34 20.68 20.93 14.36
CA ALA A 34 20.43 22.36 14.30
C ALA A 34 20.31 22.88 15.74
N GLU A 35 21.21 23.73 16.14
CA GLU A 35 21.17 24.42 17.43
C GLU A 35 21.07 25.91 17.18
N ASN A 36 20.08 26.56 17.77
CA ASN A 36 19.87 27.99 17.69
C ASN A 36 19.20 28.52 18.96
N LEU A 37 18.91 29.80 19.01
CA LEU A 37 18.24 30.42 20.16
C LEU A 37 16.82 29.91 20.41
N ALA A 38 16.16 29.33 19.38
CA ALA A 38 14.81 28.89 19.48
C ALA A 38 14.71 27.42 19.99
N HIS A 39 15.66 26.56 19.62
CA HIS A 39 15.63 25.15 20.00
C HIS A 39 17.03 24.52 20.06
N GLN A 40 17.13 23.45 20.81
CA GLN A 40 18.24 22.51 20.83
C GLN A 40 17.88 21.29 19.98
N SER A 41 18.87 20.52 19.56
CA SER A 41 18.64 19.26 18.88
C SER A 41 19.29 18.10 19.62
N GLN A 42 18.55 16.99 19.70
CA GLN A 42 19.01 15.76 20.33
C GLN A 42 18.79 14.57 19.42
N LYS A 43 19.80 13.72 19.35
CA LYS A 43 19.68 12.44 18.63
C LYS A 43 18.86 11.44 19.45
N LEU A 44 17.92 10.77 18.79
CA LEU A 44 17.25 9.59 19.29
C LEU A 44 17.26 8.49 18.25
N ASP A 45 17.58 7.26 18.67
CA ASP A 45 17.59 6.09 17.78
C ASP A 45 16.17 5.70 17.32
N LEU A 46 15.14 6.17 18.02
CA LEU A 46 13.72 6.08 17.61
C LEU A 46 13.49 6.55 16.17
N PHE A 47 14.22 7.59 15.71
CA PHE A 47 14.11 8.13 14.34
C PHE A 47 14.71 7.23 13.26
N ARG A 48 15.35 6.14 13.66
CA ARG A 48 15.84 5.08 12.77
C ARG A 48 15.11 3.75 12.99
N ASN A 49 13.99 3.79 13.71
CA ASN A 49 13.23 2.62 14.09
C ASN A 49 11.78 2.73 13.60
N SER A 50 11.20 1.60 13.19
CA SER A 50 9.80 1.50 12.77
C SER A 50 8.80 1.93 13.84
N GLN A 51 9.18 1.85 15.11
CA GLN A 51 8.32 2.25 16.24
C GLN A 51 7.84 3.72 16.14
N LEU A 52 8.64 4.61 15.56
CA LEU A 52 8.21 5.99 15.34
C LEU A 52 6.97 6.08 14.45
N CYS A 53 6.91 5.26 13.41
CA CYS A 53 5.86 5.34 12.39
C CYS A 53 4.53 4.73 12.88
N VAL A 54 4.61 3.69 13.71
CA VAL A 54 3.43 2.95 14.16
C VAL A 54 2.54 3.73 15.12
N THR A 55 3.03 4.79 15.74
CA THR A 55 2.21 5.68 16.56
C THR A 55 1.00 6.26 15.84
N CYS A 56 1.12 6.42 14.51
CA CYS A 56 0.04 6.91 13.67
C CYS A 56 -0.46 5.85 12.69
N HIS A 57 0.41 4.91 12.30
CA HIS A 57 0.09 3.94 11.25
C HIS A 57 -0.37 2.58 11.77
N ASP A 58 -0.16 2.25 13.04
CA ASP A 58 -0.67 1.01 13.67
C ASP A 58 -1.92 1.25 14.53
N SER A 59 -2.45 2.47 14.47
CA SER A 59 -3.67 2.84 15.17
C SER A 59 -4.89 2.43 14.35
N LEU A 60 -5.24 1.14 14.38
CA LEU A 60 -6.61 0.77 14.06
C LEU A 60 -7.50 1.29 15.19
N PRO A 61 -8.58 2.03 14.91
CA PRO A 61 -9.57 2.34 15.92
C PRO A 61 -10.05 1.01 16.49
N GLN A 62 -9.77 0.82 17.77
CA GLN A 62 -10.11 -0.42 18.42
C GLN A 62 -11.61 -0.49 18.63
N THR A 63 -12.29 -1.22 17.77
CA THR A 63 -13.47 -1.89 18.24
C THR A 63 -13.00 -3.12 19.03
N PRO A 64 -13.50 -3.38 20.23
CA PRO A 64 -13.03 -4.47 21.07
C PRO A 64 -13.03 -5.87 20.42
N GLN A 65 -13.67 -6.00 19.28
CA GLN A 65 -13.89 -7.27 18.57
C GLN A 65 -13.04 -7.45 17.30
N THR A 66 -12.57 -6.37 16.66
CA THR A 66 -11.83 -6.48 15.38
C THR A 66 -10.32 -6.31 15.52
N ALA A 67 -9.86 -5.64 16.57
CA ALA A 67 -8.46 -5.27 16.69
C ALA A 67 -7.56 -6.32 17.35
N LYS A 68 -8.15 -7.25 18.14
CA LYS A 68 -7.34 -8.26 18.85
C LYS A 68 -6.76 -9.32 17.92
N ASP A 69 -7.42 -9.60 16.78
CA ASP A 69 -7.13 -10.75 15.94
C ASP A 69 -6.49 -10.37 14.60
N LEU A 70 -6.34 -9.07 14.31
CA LEU A 70 -5.72 -8.60 13.08
C LEU A 70 -4.34 -8.02 13.38
N PRO A 71 -3.26 -8.56 12.78
CA PRO A 71 -1.95 -7.99 12.93
C PRO A 71 -1.96 -6.54 12.41
N GLY A 72 -1.47 -5.62 13.23
CA GLY A 72 -1.17 -4.26 12.80
C GLY A 72 0.11 -4.23 11.97
N TRP A 73 0.44 -3.10 11.40
CA TRP A 73 1.61 -2.94 10.54
C TRP A 73 2.93 -3.27 11.22
N LEU A 74 3.04 -2.96 12.50
CA LEU A 74 4.21 -3.34 13.28
C LEU A 74 4.31 -4.87 13.41
N GLY A 75 3.17 -5.56 13.57
CA GLY A 75 3.09 -7.01 13.60
C GLY A 75 3.52 -7.62 12.27
N ASP A 76 3.00 -7.12 11.16
CA ASP A 76 3.36 -7.54 9.81
C ASP A 76 4.86 -7.36 9.56
N TRP A 77 5.40 -6.17 9.87
CA TRP A 77 6.82 -5.88 9.68
C TRP A 77 7.71 -6.77 10.55
N LYS A 78 7.35 -6.99 11.81
CA LYS A 78 8.09 -7.88 12.72
C LYS A 78 8.09 -9.33 12.26
N ALA A 79 7.01 -9.78 11.62
CA ALA A 79 6.92 -11.13 11.06
C ALA A 79 7.64 -11.28 9.72
N SER A 80 8.04 -10.18 9.08
CA SER A 80 8.67 -10.16 7.76
C SER A 80 10.19 -10.29 7.83
N GLN A 81 10.82 -10.52 6.66
CA GLN A 81 12.27 -10.48 6.53
C GLN A 81 12.86 -9.07 6.71
N ALA A 82 12.05 -8.01 6.66
CA ALA A 82 12.52 -6.64 6.84
C ALA A 82 13.02 -6.39 8.26
N GLU A 83 12.39 -6.96 9.28
CA GLU A 83 12.89 -6.87 10.66
C GLU A 83 14.24 -7.56 10.80
N THR A 84 14.35 -8.82 10.36
CA THR A 84 15.58 -9.61 10.48
C THR A 84 16.74 -9.04 9.66
N SER A 85 16.45 -8.33 8.56
CA SER A 85 17.44 -7.63 7.75
C SER A 85 17.73 -6.20 8.22
N GLY A 86 17.11 -5.73 9.31
CA GLY A 86 17.30 -4.41 9.86
C GLY A 86 16.79 -3.28 8.95
N LYS A 87 15.73 -3.51 8.17
CA LYS A 87 15.11 -2.52 7.29
C LYS A 87 13.87 -1.90 7.94
N PRO A 88 13.98 -0.76 8.64
CA PRO A 88 12.84 -0.08 9.22
C PRO A 88 11.94 0.56 8.15
N CYS A 89 10.74 1.00 8.52
CA CYS A 89 9.80 1.69 7.63
C CYS A 89 10.46 2.83 6.86
N GLN A 90 11.34 3.58 7.52
CA GLN A 90 12.08 4.70 6.94
C GLN A 90 12.97 4.29 5.75
N ALA A 91 13.48 3.05 5.74
CA ALA A 91 14.37 2.59 4.67
C ALA A 91 13.69 2.62 3.28
N CYS A 92 12.37 2.42 3.25
CA CYS A 92 11.58 2.46 2.01
C CYS A 92 10.77 3.75 1.89
N HIS A 93 10.15 4.22 2.99
CA HIS A 93 9.24 5.36 2.96
C HIS A 93 9.90 6.73 3.18
N MET A 94 11.16 6.73 3.59
CA MET A 94 11.99 7.93 3.71
C MET A 94 13.38 7.65 3.10
N PRO A 95 13.45 7.37 1.78
CA PRO A 95 14.71 6.98 1.16
C PRO A 95 15.77 8.05 1.36
N GLU A 96 17.02 7.61 1.45
CA GLU A 96 18.15 8.50 1.62
C GLU A 96 18.27 9.47 0.44
N ALA A 97 18.47 10.74 0.74
CA ALA A 97 18.77 11.80 -0.20
C ALA A 97 20.03 12.53 0.26
N VAL A 98 20.66 13.24 -0.64
CA VAL A 98 21.77 14.15 -0.31
C VAL A 98 21.24 15.57 -0.34
N ASP A 99 21.30 16.25 0.79
CA ASP A 99 20.79 17.60 0.94
C ASP A 99 21.59 18.38 1.98
N GLU A 100 21.35 19.67 2.05
CA GLU A 100 21.97 20.53 3.06
C GLU A 100 21.49 20.14 4.47
N SER A 101 22.38 20.30 5.44
CA SER A 101 21.98 20.21 6.85
C SER A 101 20.99 21.32 7.19
N ALA A 102 20.20 21.14 8.23
CA ALA A 102 19.16 22.09 8.64
C ALA A 102 19.67 23.52 8.89
N ASN A 103 20.97 23.71 9.14
CA ASN A 103 21.62 25.00 9.28
C ASN A 103 22.40 25.46 8.02
N GLY A 104 22.31 24.72 6.91
CA GLY A 104 22.98 25.06 5.65
C GLY A 104 24.48 24.85 5.61
N GLU A 105 25.12 24.37 6.70
CA GLU A 105 26.57 24.32 6.81
C GLU A 105 27.22 23.10 6.14
N LYS A 106 26.48 22.04 5.94
CA LYS A 106 27.05 20.77 5.44
C LYS A 106 26.07 20.05 4.53
N ILE A 107 26.56 19.62 3.39
CA ILE A 107 25.88 18.62 2.56
C ILE A 107 26.06 17.25 3.22
N ARG A 108 24.96 16.54 3.45
CA ARG A 108 24.96 15.23 4.07
C ARG A 108 23.81 14.36 3.58
N LYS A 109 23.85 13.08 3.91
CA LYS A 109 22.75 12.17 3.72
C LYS A 109 21.63 12.51 4.71
N VAL A 110 20.42 12.70 4.19
CA VAL A 110 19.22 13.01 4.96
C VAL A 110 18.09 12.06 4.57
N ALA A 111 17.12 11.89 5.44
CA ALA A 111 15.90 11.16 5.11
C ALA A 111 14.99 12.05 4.25
N ASN A 112 14.59 11.55 3.09
CA ASN A 112 13.64 12.25 2.23
C ASN A 112 12.23 12.15 2.83
N HIS A 113 11.60 13.29 3.10
CA HIS A 113 10.26 13.38 3.69
C HIS A 113 9.14 13.41 2.63
N SER A 114 9.41 12.98 1.40
CA SER A 114 8.37 12.87 0.36
C SER A 114 7.39 11.72 0.60
N PHE A 115 7.76 10.78 1.46
CA PHE A 115 6.95 9.61 1.82
C PHE A 115 6.35 8.92 0.60
N PRO A 116 7.16 8.34 -0.29
CA PRO A 116 6.66 7.62 -1.45
C PRO A 116 5.67 6.52 -1.02
N GLY A 117 4.51 6.51 -1.64
CA GLY A 117 3.39 5.63 -1.29
C GLY A 117 2.11 6.16 -1.94
N ARG A 118 1.01 6.27 -1.17
CA ARG A 118 -0.33 6.64 -1.68
C ARG A 118 -0.37 7.89 -2.55
N PHE A 119 0.38 8.95 -2.19
CA PHE A 119 0.38 10.25 -2.88
C PHE A 119 1.65 10.50 -3.70
N GLY A 120 2.56 9.53 -3.74
CA GLY A 120 3.76 9.55 -4.55
C GLY A 120 3.69 8.54 -5.69
N LYS A 121 4.82 8.27 -6.31
CA LYS A 121 4.93 7.10 -7.16
C LYS A 121 4.77 5.86 -6.27
N VAL A 122 3.71 5.09 -6.49
CA VAL A 122 3.64 3.72 -5.97
C VAL A 122 4.88 3.02 -6.54
N ARG A 123 5.67 2.41 -5.68
CA ARG A 123 6.91 1.79 -6.13
C ARG A 123 6.56 0.61 -7.02
N ALA A 124 6.99 0.67 -8.27
CA ALA A 124 6.87 -0.45 -9.21
C ALA A 124 7.58 -1.72 -8.70
N ASP A 125 8.46 -1.57 -7.70
CA ASP A 125 9.16 -2.64 -7.02
C ASP A 125 8.41 -3.20 -5.79
N ALA A 126 7.17 -2.80 -5.55
CA ALA A 126 6.33 -3.35 -4.46
C ALA A 126 5.79 -4.75 -4.77
N VAL A 127 5.68 -5.11 -6.04
CA VAL A 127 5.20 -6.41 -6.49
C VAL A 127 6.00 -6.93 -7.67
N GLU A 128 6.11 -8.25 -7.74
CA GLU A 128 6.56 -8.97 -8.93
C GLU A 128 5.35 -9.65 -9.56
N LEU A 129 5.08 -9.34 -10.83
CA LEU A 129 3.98 -9.89 -11.60
C LEU A 129 4.52 -10.82 -12.67
N ASP A 130 3.97 -12.04 -12.76
CA ASP A 130 4.22 -12.97 -13.87
C ASP A 130 2.95 -13.69 -14.27
N PHE A 131 2.91 -14.21 -15.49
CA PHE A 131 1.83 -15.08 -15.92
C PHE A 131 2.23 -16.02 -17.06
N SER A 132 1.50 -17.11 -17.17
CA SER A 132 1.56 -18.03 -18.31
C SER A 132 0.19 -18.25 -18.93
N THR A 133 0.14 -18.62 -20.21
CA THR A 133 -1.10 -18.85 -20.93
C THR A 133 -1.11 -20.22 -21.57
N THR A 134 -2.17 -20.97 -21.36
CA THR A 134 -2.42 -22.29 -21.96
C THR A 134 -3.68 -22.22 -22.83
N VAL A 135 -3.59 -22.72 -24.07
CA VAL A 135 -4.71 -22.79 -25.00
C VAL A 135 -5.11 -24.22 -25.21
N ASN A 136 -6.30 -24.60 -24.72
CA ASN A 136 -6.84 -25.95 -24.78
C ASN A 136 -8.10 -25.97 -25.67
N GLY A 137 -7.91 -25.92 -26.99
CA GLY A 137 -9.01 -25.95 -27.95
C GLY A 137 -9.96 -24.76 -27.81
N ALA A 138 -11.19 -24.99 -27.32
CA ALA A 138 -12.21 -23.96 -27.17
C ALA A 138 -12.05 -23.09 -25.91
N THR A 139 -11.15 -23.47 -25.00
CA THR A 139 -10.94 -22.79 -23.71
C THR A 139 -9.48 -22.42 -23.57
N SER A 140 -9.23 -21.24 -23.07
CA SER A 140 -7.89 -20.75 -22.68
C SER A 140 -7.84 -20.48 -21.20
N GLN A 141 -6.66 -20.66 -20.62
CA GLN A 141 -6.36 -20.40 -19.22
C GLN A 141 -5.16 -19.47 -19.10
N VAL A 142 -5.24 -18.53 -18.17
CA VAL A 142 -4.12 -17.66 -17.75
C VAL A 142 -3.86 -17.91 -16.27
N ASP A 143 -2.66 -18.36 -15.96
CA ASP A 143 -2.19 -18.54 -14.59
C ASP A 143 -1.32 -17.34 -14.24
N VAL A 144 -1.78 -16.51 -13.31
CA VAL A 144 -1.11 -15.29 -12.86
C VAL A 144 -0.45 -15.54 -11.52
N SER A 145 0.80 -15.10 -11.37
CA SER A 145 1.56 -15.12 -10.12
C SER A 145 1.88 -13.70 -9.70
N ILE A 146 1.48 -13.32 -8.49
CA ILE A 146 1.69 -12.00 -7.91
C ILE A 146 2.44 -12.19 -6.60
N LYS A 147 3.68 -11.71 -6.54
CA LYS A 147 4.50 -11.76 -5.34
C LYS A 147 4.59 -10.39 -4.70
N SER A 148 4.20 -10.27 -3.43
CA SER A 148 4.46 -9.08 -2.63
C SER A 148 5.96 -9.00 -2.30
N LEU A 149 6.55 -7.82 -2.51
CA LEU A 149 7.95 -7.53 -2.16
C LEU A 149 8.05 -6.59 -0.95
N VAL A 150 6.91 -6.29 -0.31
CA VAL A 150 6.84 -5.40 0.83
C VAL A 150 6.55 -6.16 2.13
N PRO A 151 7.02 -5.63 3.27
CA PRO A 151 6.90 -6.29 4.57
C PRO A 151 5.59 -5.98 5.29
N HIS A 152 4.54 -5.67 4.58
CA HIS A 152 3.21 -5.40 5.12
C HIS A 152 2.12 -5.78 4.11
N ASN A 153 0.88 -5.86 4.57
CA ASN A 153 -0.25 -6.18 3.70
C ASN A 153 -0.40 -5.18 2.54
N LEU A 154 -0.83 -5.66 1.38
CA LEU A 154 -1.18 -4.86 0.21
C LEU A 154 -2.62 -5.13 -0.24
N PRO A 155 -3.41 -4.05 -0.52
CA PRO A 155 -3.12 -2.66 -0.15
C PRO A 155 -3.10 -2.47 1.36
N MET A 156 -2.79 -1.25 1.82
CA MET A 156 -2.95 -0.92 3.23
C MET A 156 -4.38 -1.20 3.70
N PRO A 157 -4.57 -1.99 4.78
CA PRO A 157 -5.91 -2.34 5.24
C PRO A 157 -6.67 -1.16 5.85
N HIS A 158 -6.03 -0.02 6.01
CA HIS A 158 -6.57 1.11 6.72
C HIS A 158 -6.29 2.45 5.98
N PRO A 159 -7.28 3.25 5.69
CA PRO A 159 -8.71 2.94 5.84
C PRO A 159 -9.16 1.86 4.86
N GLY A 160 -10.24 1.15 5.18
CA GLY A 160 -10.78 0.03 4.40
C GLY A 160 -11.29 0.35 2.98
N TRP A 161 -10.91 1.50 2.44
CA TRP A 161 -11.35 1.98 1.13
C TRP A 161 -10.31 1.84 0.01
N SER A 162 -9.12 1.30 0.28
CA SER A 162 -8.13 1.05 -0.76
C SER A 162 -8.19 -0.39 -1.26
N ARG A 163 -7.89 -0.59 -2.55
CA ARG A 163 -7.81 -1.92 -3.14
C ARG A 163 -6.76 -2.03 -4.23
N ILE A 164 -6.25 -3.23 -4.43
CA ILE A 164 -5.53 -3.60 -5.65
C ILE A 164 -6.51 -4.32 -6.56
N VAL A 165 -6.48 -3.96 -7.83
CA VAL A 165 -7.24 -4.61 -8.89
C VAL A 165 -6.29 -5.40 -9.77
N VAL A 166 -6.51 -6.70 -9.89
CA VAL A 166 -5.88 -7.56 -10.88
C VAL A 166 -6.84 -7.62 -12.07
N ASP A 167 -6.47 -7.00 -13.17
CA ASP A 167 -7.26 -6.95 -14.39
C ASP A 167 -6.65 -7.84 -15.45
N LEU A 168 -7.41 -8.83 -15.93
CA LEU A 168 -7.09 -9.61 -17.12
C LEU A 168 -7.90 -9.10 -18.30
N SER A 169 -7.24 -8.62 -19.34
CA SER A 169 -7.85 -8.22 -20.61
C SER A 169 -7.31 -9.06 -21.76
N ILE A 170 -8.21 -9.66 -22.51
CA ILE A 170 -7.89 -10.41 -23.73
C ILE A 170 -8.34 -9.60 -24.93
N LYS A 171 -7.41 -9.27 -25.82
CA LYS A 171 -7.69 -8.58 -27.07
C LYS A 171 -7.53 -9.52 -28.26
N GLY A 172 -8.55 -9.60 -29.06
CA GLY A 172 -8.56 -10.37 -30.31
C GLY A 172 -8.19 -9.52 -31.51
N LYS A 173 -8.77 -9.89 -32.67
CA LYS A 173 -8.59 -9.17 -33.95
C LYS A 173 -8.88 -7.67 -33.80
N ASN A 174 -8.04 -6.84 -34.41
CA ASN A 174 -8.13 -5.37 -34.37
C ASN A 174 -8.08 -4.77 -32.95
N LEU A 175 -7.37 -5.41 -32.02
CA LEU A 175 -7.21 -4.97 -30.63
C LEU A 175 -8.54 -4.82 -29.85
N LYS A 176 -9.63 -5.39 -30.37
CA LYS A 176 -10.92 -5.41 -29.65
C LYS A 176 -10.83 -6.30 -28.44
N THR A 177 -11.24 -5.80 -27.30
CA THR A 177 -11.38 -6.60 -26.08
C THR A 177 -12.49 -7.62 -26.27
N VAL A 178 -12.16 -8.90 -26.10
CA VAL A 178 -13.08 -10.04 -26.27
C VAL A 178 -13.38 -10.72 -24.93
N TYR A 179 -12.56 -10.47 -23.93
CA TYR A 179 -12.77 -10.91 -22.56
C TYR A 179 -12.09 -9.95 -21.59
N ASN A 180 -12.73 -9.72 -20.45
CA ASN A 180 -12.16 -8.98 -19.31
C ASN A 180 -12.71 -9.56 -18.01
N GLU A 181 -11.84 -9.75 -17.03
CA GLU A 181 -12.19 -10.18 -15.69
C GLU A 181 -11.28 -9.54 -14.66
N GLN A 182 -11.84 -9.21 -13.49
CA GLN A 182 -11.12 -8.55 -12.41
C GLN A 182 -11.16 -9.37 -11.13
N ARG A 183 -10.08 -9.31 -10.35
CA ARG A 183 -10.00 -9.75 -8.96
C ARG A 183 -9.60 -8.57 -8.09
N PHE A 184 -10.08 -8.58 -6.84
CA PHE A 184 -9.86 -7.47 -5.91
C PHE A 184 -9.16 -7.96 -4.67
N TYR A 185 -8.08 -7.28 -4.31
CA TYR A 185 -7.41 -7.44 -3.02
C TYR A 185 -7.78 -6.24 -2.16
N GLN A 186 -8.56 -6.50 -1.12
CA GLN A 186 -9.15 -5.47 -0.27
C GLN A 186 -9.56 -6.08 1.07
N ARG A 187 -9.77 -5.24 2.06
CA ARG A 187 -10.48 -5.60 3.29
C ARG A 187 -11.80 -4.85 3.32
N VAL A 188 -12.88 -5.57 3.58
CA VAL A 188 -14.24 -5.02 3.67
C VAL A 188 -14.71 -5.15 5.11
N PHE A 189 -15.11 -4.04 5.69
CA PHE A 189 -15.65 -4.01 7.04
C PHE A 189 -17.18 -4.00 7.04
N GLY A 190 -17.76 -4.56 8.10
CA GLY A 190 -19.19 -4.52 8.38
C GLY A 190 -19.47 -3.69 9.62
N GLY A 191 -20.43 -2.78 9.50
CA GLY A 191 -20.94 -1.95 10.59
C GLY A 191 -21.85 -2.69 11.57
N GLY A 192 -22.43 -1.96 12.51
CA GLY A 192 -23.33 -2.49 13.54
C GLY A 192 -24.64 -3.05 12.98
N ASP A 193 -25.08 -2.59 11.83
CA ASP A 193 -26.25 -3.09 11.10
C ASP A 193 -25.91 -4.32 10.21
N GLY A 194 -24.66 -4.74 10.20
CA GLY A 194 -24.16 -5.85 9.40
C GLY A 194 -23.90 -5.52 7.93
N LYS A 195 -24.14 -4.29 7.49
CA LYS A 195 -23.82 -3.82 6.14
C LYS A 195 -22.38 -3.40 6.04
N GLU A 196 -21.89 -3.31 4.80
CA GLU A 196 -20.56 -2.78 4.53
C GLU A 196 -20.42 -1.34 5.03
N THR A 197 -19.31 -1.05 5.71
CA THR A 197 -18.88 0.30 6.06
C THR A 197 -17.47 0.54 5.53
N VAL A 198 -17.22 1.75 5.08
CA VAL A 198 -15.89 2.19 4.64
C VAL A 198 -15.08 2.79 5.79
N PHE A 199 -15.75 3.10 6.90
CA PHE A 199 -15.12 3.66 8.09
C PHE A 199 -14.74 2.55 9.07
N ASP A 200 -13.46 2.37 9.26
CA ASP A 200 -12.92 1.39 10.19
C ASP A 200 -13.31 1.64 11.65
N PHE A 201 -13.50 2.91 12.06
CA PHE A 201 -14.00 3.25 13.39
C PHE A 201 -15.46 2.82 13.63
N GLU A 202 -16.25 2.60 12.57
CA GLU A 202 -17.60 2.05 12.63
C GLU A 202 -17.62 0.51 12.54
N ALA A 203 -16.49 -0.08 12.16
CA ALA A 203 -16.39 -1.51 11.93
C ALA A 203 -16.65 -2.32 13.19
N LYS A 204 -17.49 -3.33 13.06
CA LYS A 204 -17.76 -4.35 14.09
C LYS A 204 -17.22 -5.71 13.72
N LYS A 205 -16.96 -5.94 12.45
CA LYS A 205 -16.41 -7.20 11.94
C LYS A 205 -15.74 -6.99 10.58
N VAL A 206 -14.89 -7.92 10.21
CA VAL A 206 -14.37 -8.05 8.85
C VAL A 206 -15.33 -8.94 8.06
N LEU A 207 -15.85 -8.44 6.95
CA LEU A 207 -16.73 -9.19 6.04
C LEU A 207 -15.91 -9.96 5.01
N GLN A 208 -14.84 -9.37 4.53
CA GLN A 208 -13.94 -9.96 3.54
C GLN A 208 -12.52 -9.48 3.79
N ASP A 209 -11.56 -10.38 3.70
CA ASP A 209 -10.13 -10.07 3.73
C ASP A 209 -9.42 -10.85 2.63
N THR A 210 -9.07 -10.14 1.58
CA THR A 210 -8.33 -10.66 0.41
C THR A 210 -7.00 -9.93 0.22
N LEU A 211 -6.52 -9.21 1.23
CA LEU A 211 -5.22 -8.52 1.17
C LEU A 211 -4.11 -9.50 0.80
N LEU A 212 -3.18 -9.04 -0.01
CA LEU A 212 -1.95 -9.77 -0.27
C LEU A 212 -1.05 -9.63 0.96
N GLN A 213 -0.70 -10.77 1.57
CA GLN A 213 0.08 -10.79 2.80
C GLN A 213 1.55 -10.35 2.55
N PRO A 214 2.28 -9.95 3.60
CA PRO A 214 3.70 -9.65 3.49
C PRO A 214 4.45 -10.78 2.80
N GLU A 215 5.22 -10.46 1.76
CA GLU A 215 6.09 -11.40 1.04
C GLU A 215 5.37 -12.63 0.42
N GLU A 216 4.04 -12.63 0.42
CA GLU A 216 3.21 -13.69 -0.16
C GLU A 216 3.37 -13.77 -1.68
N THR A 217 3.33 -15.00 -2.21
CA THR A 217 3.10 -15.24 -3.63
C THR A 217 1.70 -15.80 -3.83
N ARG A 218 0.81 -14.99 -4.40
CA ARG A 218 -0.56 -15.39 -4.73
C ARG A 218 -0.68 -15.82 -6.17
N LYS A 219 -1.44 -16.89 -6.38
CA LYS A 219 -1.77 -17.41 -7.72
C LYS A 219 -3.24 -17.20 -8.01
N GLU A 220 -3.53 -16.64 -9.18
CA GLU A 220 -4.88 -16.47 -9.72
C GLU A 220 -5.00 -17.24 -11.02
N VAL A 221 -6.14 -17.90 -11.22
CA VAL A 221 -6.43 -18.65 -12.43
C VAL A 221 -7.65 -18.05 -13.12
N PHE A 222 -7.49 -17.64 -14.36
CA PHE A 222 -8.56 -17.12 -15.20
C PHE A 222 -8.81 -18.10 -16.35
N THR A 223 -10.07 -18.43 -16.58
CA THR A 223 -10.47 -19.32 -17.68
C THR A 223 -11.52 -18.63 -18.56
N PHE A 224 -11.29 -18.63 -19.85
CA PHE A 224 -12.16 -17.94 -20.80
C PHE A 224 -12.27 -18.69 -22.14
N PRO A 225 -13.33 -18.43 -22.94
CA PRO A 225 -13.44 -19.00 -24.27
C PRO A 225 -12.32 -18.50 -25.18
N THR A 226 -11.64 -19.43 -25.87
CA THR A 226 -10.61 -19.07 -26.85
C THR A 226 -11.25 -18.28 -28.00
N PRO A 227 -10.70 -17.10 -28.40
CA PRO A 227 -11.20 -16.34 -29.54
C PRO A 227 -11.16 -17.17 -30.85
N LYS A 228 -12.30 -17.30 -31.54
CA LYS A 228 -12.42 -18.17 -32.72
C LYS A 228 -11.96 -17.50 -34.02
N ASP A 229 -12.11 -16.17 -34.11
CA ASP A 229 -11.94 -15.43 -35.36
C ASP A 229 -10.63 -14.63 -35.40
N ALA A 230 -9.64 -15.02 -34.61
CA ALA A 230 -8.36 -14.33 -34.55
C ALA A 230 -7.19 -15.32 -34.74
N PRO A 231 -6.15 -14.96 -35.49
CA PRO A 231 -4.94 -15.78 -35.62
C PRO A 231 -4.07 -15.75 -34.34
N SER A 232 -4.28 -14.75 -33.51
CA SER A 232 -3.62 -14.57 -32.21
C SER A 232 -4.48 -13.76 -31.26
N MET A 233 -4.14 -13.79 -30.00
CA MET A 233 -4.71 -12.93 -28.95
C MET A 233 -3.63 -12.26 -28.15
N ASP A 234 -3.87 -11.00 -27.76
CA ASP A 234 -3.07 -10.32 -26.75
C ASP A 234 -3.64 -10.62 -25.38
N VAL A 235 -2.82 -11.14 -24.51
CA VAL A 235 -3.10 -11.35 -23.08
C VAL A 235 -2.42 -10.23 -22.31
N ILE A 236 -3.19 -9.45 -21.58
CA ILE A 236 -2.71 -8.31 -20.80
C ILE A 236 -3.16 -8.50 -19.36
N VAL A 237 -2.21 -8.55 -18.44
CA VAL A 237 -2.47 -8.56 -16.99
C VAL A 237 -1.96 -7.25 -16.42
N THR A 238 -2.84 -6.51 -15.77
CA THR A 238 -2.52 -5.21 -15.16
C THR A 238 -2.87 -5.25 -13.68
N LEU A 239 -1.95 -4.80 -12.84
CA LEU A 239 -2.20 -4.51 -11.43
C LEU A 239 -2.33 -3.01 -11.26
N THR A 240 -3.43 -2.57 -10.67
CA THR A 240 -3.64 -1.17 -10.33
C THR A 240 -3.95 -1.02 -8.85
N TYR A 241 -3.52 0.08 -8.26
CA TYR A 241 -3.90 0.52 -6.93
C TYR A 241 -4.99 1.59 -7.05
N ALA A 242 -6.15 1.31 -6.47
CA ALA A 242 -7.23 2.27 -6.32
C ALA A 242 -7.24 2.75 -4.86
N PRO A 243 -6.87 4.01 -4.61
CA PRO A 243 -6.73 4.54 -3.25
C PRO A 243 -8.07 4.70 -2.53
N VAL A 244 -9.15 4.89 -3.27
CA VAL A 244 -10.50 5.03 -2.74
C VAL A 244 -11.48 4.21 -3.56
N HIS A 245 -12.25 3.40 -2.89
CA HIS A 245 -13.42 2.71 -3.43
C HIS A 245 -14.50 2.66 -2.34
N GLY A 246 -15.74 2.48 -2.72
CA GLY A 246 -16.84 2.36 -1.78
C GLY A 246 -18.18 2.70 -2.43
N PRO A 247 -19.26 2.80 -1.63
CA PRO A 247 -20.56 3.25 -2.08
C PRO A 247 -20.53 4.63 -2.76
N GLN A 248 -21.42 4.84 -3.72
CA GLN A 248 -21.44 6.10 -4.50
C GLN A 248 -21.59 7.37 -3.65
N ASP A 249 -22.35 7.29 -2.56
CA ASP A 249 -22.56 8.45 -1.68
C ASP A 249 -21.27 8.78 -0.92
N PHE A 250 -20.54 7.77 -0.42
CA PHE A 250 -19.23 7.95 0.17
C PHE A 250 -18.22 8.56 -0.82
N LEU A 251 -18.21 8.10 -2.06
CA LEU A 251 -17.30 8.65 -3.08
C LEU A 251 -17.59 10.13 -3.34
N LYS A 252 -18.86 10.54 -3.34
CA LYS A 252 -19.25 11.96 -3.47
C LYS A 252 -18.79 12.79 -2.27
N GLU A 253 -18.93 12.28 -1.05
CA GLU A 253 -18.43 12.95 0.16
C GLU A 253 -16.92 13.16 0.10
N VAL A 254 -16.16 12.13 -0.21
CA VAL A 254 -14.69 12.23 -0.37
C VAL A 254 -14.32 13.24 -1.46
N GLU A 255 -15.07 13.31 -2.55
CA GLU A 255 -14.85 14.28 -3.62
C GLU A 255 -15.15 15.72 -3.15
N GLN A 256 -16.16 15.92 -2.35
CA GLN A 256 -16.53 17.24 -1.81
C GLN A 256 -15.51 17.72 -0.77
N ASP A 257 -15.07 16.85 0.12
CA ASP A 257 -14.22 17.19 1.27
C ASP A 257 -12.73 17.22 0.93
N ALA A 258 -12.33 16.68 -0.23
CA ALA A 258 -10.93 16.68 -0.63
C ALA A 258 -10.43 18.13 -0.81
N PRO A 259 -9.29 18.51 -0.19
CA PRO A 259 -8.72 19.84 -0.33
C PRO A 259 -8.51 20.24 -1.79
N LEU A 260 -8.70 21.51 -2.10
CA LEU A 260 -8.46 22.08 -3.43
C LEU A 260 -7.05 21.70 -3.93
N GLY A 261 -6.98 21.08 -5.11
CA GLY A 261 -5.72 20.56 -5.69
C GLY A 261 -5.31 19.15 -5.26
N GLN A 262 -6.05 18.50 -4.36
CA GLN A 262 -5.82 17.10 -3.99
C GLN A 262 -6.92 16.14 -4.49
N LYS A 263 -8.02 16.65 -5.03
CA LYS A 263 -9.15 15.85 -5.54
C LYS A 263 -8.68 14.80 -6.56
N ASP A 264 -7.91 15.22 -7.54
CA ASP A 264 -7.40 14.32 -8.59
C ASP A 264 -6.49 13.22 -8.01
N ARG A 265 -5.75 13.51 -6.95
CA ARG A 265 -4.85 12.55 -6.29
C ARG A 265 -5.58 11.53 -5.44
N ALA A 266 -6.68 11.93 -4.77
CA ALA A 266 -7.45 11.03 -3.92
C ALA A 266 -8.07 9.88 -4.70
N PHE A 267 -8.46 10.13 -5.96
CA PHE A 267 -9.09 9.14 -6.83
C PHE A 267 -8.17 8.58 -7.91
N GLN A 268 -6.91 9.01 -7.94
CA GLN A 268 -5.98 8.58 -8.99
C GLN A 268 -5.70 7.08 -8.84
N ILE A 269 -6.18 6.30 -9.81
CA ILE A 269 -5.80 4.90 -9.99
C ILE A 269 -4.37 4.88 -10.50
N VAL A 270 -3.51 4.10 -9.85
CA VAL A 270 -2.10 4.01 -10.20
C VAL A 270 -1.79 2.60 -10.70
N GLU A 271 -1.23 2.49 -11.90
CA GLU A 271 -0.68 1.22 -12.39
C GLU A 271 0.57 0.87 -11.57
N ILE A 272 0.54 -0.32 -10.96
CA ILE A 272 1.67 -0.87 -10.19
C ILE A 272 2.57 -1.69 -11.11
N ALA A 273 1.95 -2.57 -11.90
CA ALA A 273 2.64 -3.46 -12.82
C ALA A 273 1.73 -3.84 -13.98
N GLN A 274 2.32 -4.05 -15.15
CA GLN A 274 1.64 -4.60 -16.31
C GLN A 274 2.56 -5.58 -17.04
N LYS A 275 2.00 -6.72 -17.43
CA LYS A 275 2.64 -7.64 -18.39
C LYS A 275 1.71 -7.93 -19.54
N LYS A 276 2.30 -8.07 -20.73
CA LYS A 276 1.59 -8.38 -21.97
C LYS A 276 2.33 -9.46 -22.75
N THR A 277 1.58 -10.40 -23.33
CA THR A 277 2.11 -11.36 -24.30
C THR A 277 1.14 -11.54 -25.48
N ASN A 278 1.66 -11.88 -26.65
CA ASN A 278 0.87 -12.28 -27.79
C ASN A 278 0.91 -13.81 -27.95
N VAL A 279 -0.25 -14.43 -28.01
CA VAL A 279 -0.41 -15.88 -28.08
C VAL A 279 -0.97 -16.25 -29.46
N LEU A 280 -0.23 -17.05 -30.22
CA LEU A 280 -0.69 -17.56 -31.52
C LEU A 280 -1.77 -18.63 -31.30
N LEU A 281 -2.86 -18.50 -32.02
CA LEU A 281 -3.97 -19.46 -32.01
C LEU A 281 -3.81 -20.38 -33.23
N LYS A 282 -3.74 -21.69 -32.99
CA LYS A 282 -3.67 -22.67 -34.11
C LYS A 282 -4.98 -22.57 -34.91
N LYS A 283 -4.87 -22.33 -36.21
CA LYS A 283 -6.03 -22.52 -37.13
C LYS A 283 -6.46 -23.98 -37.02
N LYS A 284 -7.74 -24.21 -36.72
CA LYS A 284 -8.35 -25.51 -36.90
C LYS A 284 -8.56 -25.78 -38.36
#